data_3088259860ca2645f48d8d3f775a2b2c
#
_entry.id   3088259860ca2645f48d8d3f775a2b2c
#
_cell.length_a   1.000
_cell.length_b   1.000
_cell.length_c   1.000
_cell.angle_alpha   90.00
_cell.angle_beta   90.00
_cell.angle_gamma   90.00
#
_symmetry.space_group_name_H-M   'P 1'
#
loop_
_entity.id
_entity.type
_entity.pdbx_description
1 polymer ?
#
loop_
_entity_poly.entity_id
_entity_poly.type
_entity_poly.pdbx_seq_one_letter_code
_entity_poly.pdbx_strand_id
1 'polypeptide(L)'
;MNIQVIIPVYKPDKKLIKLIDRLKKQTLVPHGINLIHSAGDEPDETVEQIKKDFPDVRIMEIKVSEYDHGDTRRRAVRNTPCDIFVMMTQDAVPVSDDLIEKLVTPLKNRMEKEIASNPDAADDPKSRAGAIACVYARQMPGTGSSPYEKLARLHNYSELSKTKYKSDIEKMGIKAFFCSDVCCACRRDIYEEAGGFIKNTIFNEDMIIARKFLELGYGVRYEATAKVIHAHNYTAMQQFRRNFDLGVSQAMHPEVFADVSSESEGMKFVTGSIKLLMKKGAVLLIPGFVNQCAFKLIGYKLGRNYAKLPECFIMKFTANKKYWLKLKESN
;
A
#
# COMPACT_ATOMS: atom_id res chain seq x y z
N MET A 1 -11.92 -0.07 -21.90
CA MET A 1 -10.91 0.07 -20.82
C MET A 1 -11.01 -1.14 -19.93
N ASN A 2 -9.94 -1.92 -19.84
CA ASN A 2 -9.86 -3.18 -19.10
C ASN A 2 -9.33 -2.89 -17.68
N ILE A 3 -10.16 -3.18 -16.64
CA ILE A 3 -9.83 -2.98 -15.22
C ILE A 3 -9.64 -4.35 -14.58
N GLN A 4 -8.49 -4.57 -13.96
CA GLN A 4 -8.17 -5.83 -13.29
C GLN A 4 -7.85 -5.57 -11.82
N VAL A 5 -8.38 -6.40 -10.92
CA VAL A 5 -7.97 -6.40 -9.51
C VAL A 5 -6.88 -7.43 -9.30
N ILE A 6 -5.83 -7.07 -8.57
CA ILE A 6 -4.68 -7.93 -8.26
C ILE A 6 -4.51 -8.00 -6.75
N ILE A 7 -4.51 -9.21 -6.19
CA ILE A 7 -4.48 -9.44 -4.75
C ILE A 7 -3.37 -10.45 -4.42
N PRO A 8 -2.24 -10.02 -3.84
CA PRO A 8 -1.28 -10.94 -3.22
C PRO A 8 -1.91 -11.63 -2.01
N VAL A 9 -1.75 -12.96 -1.94
CA VAL A 9 -2.43 -13.83 -0.97
C VAL A 9 -1.41 -14.70 -0.25
N TYR A 10 -1.48 -14.73 1.09
CA TYR A 10 -0.69 -15.61 1.93
C TYR A 10 -1.51 -16.00 3.17
N LYS A 11 -1.72 -17.30 3.39
CA LYS A 11 -2.56 -17.84 4.47
C LYS A 11 -3.88 -17.08 4.57
N PRO A 12 -4.72 -17.11 3.55
CA PRO A 12 -5.95 -16.36 3.51
C PRO A 12 -6.95 -16.86 4.56
N ASP A 13 -7.85 -15.96 4.93
CA ASP A 13 -9.00 -16.27 5.78
C ASP A 13 -10.32 -15.90 5.09
N LYS A 14 -11.43 -16.07 5.79
CA LYS A 14 -12.79 -15.74 5.29
C LYS A 14 -12.94 -14.27 4.83
N LYS A 15 -12.02 -13.37 5.18
CA LYS A 15 -12.06 -11.99 4.69
C LYS A 15 -11.77 -11.92 3.19
N LEU A 16 -10.89 -12.80 2.67
CA LEU A 16 -10.62 -12.85 1.22
C LEU A 16 -11.88 -13.27 0.45
N ILE A 17 -12.63 -14.27 0.92
CA ILE A 17 -13.91 -14.69 0.30
C ILE A 17 -14.89 -13.50 0.30
N LYS A 18 -15.01 -12.80 1.42
CA LYS A 18 -15.85 -11.61 1.53
C LYS A 18 -15.38 -10.47 0.60
N LEU A 19 -14.08 -10.29 0.46
CA LEU A 19 -13.51 -9.30 -0.46
C LEU A 19 -13.90 -9.60 -1.91
N ILE A 20 -13.74 -10.86 -2.35
CA ILE A 20 -14.11 -11.29 -3.71
C ILE A 20 -15.61 -11.07 -3.96
N ASP A 21 -16.47 -11.50 -3.04
CA ASP A 21 -17.92 -11.29 -3.13
C ASP A 21 -18.28 -9.81 -3.26
N ARG A 22 -17.65 -8.93 -2.46
CA ARG A 22 -17.85 -7.48 -2.53
C ARG A 22 -17.32 -6.85 -3.83
N LEU A 23 -16.24 -7.37 -4.39
CA LEU A 23 -15.70 -6.91 -5.68
C LEU A 23 -16.61 -7.27 -6.85
N LYS A 24 -17.27 -8.42 -6.81
CA LYS A 24 -18.25 -8.84 -7.82
C LYS A 24 -19.56 -8.05 -7.79
N LYS A 25 -19.86 -7.40 -6.66
CA LYS A 25 -21.07 -6.58 -6.45
C LYS A 25 -20.84 -5.08 -6.66
N GLN A 26 -19.67 -4.70 -7.19
CA GLN A 26 -19.37 -3.28 -7.43
C GLN A 26 -20.22 -2.70 -8.56
N THR A 27 -20.57 -1.40 -8.46
CA THR A 27 -21.26 -0.65 -9.55
C THR A 27 -20.45 -0.65 -10.84
N LEU A 28 -19.14 -0.51 -10.71
CA LEU A 28 -18.17 -0.75 -11.79
C LEU A 28 -17.47 -2.08 -11.51
N VAL A 29 -18.00 -3.16 -12.03
CA VAL A 29 -17.43 -4.51 -11.86
C VAL A 29 -16.09 -4.59 -12.58
N PRO A 30 -14.99 -5.01 -11.91
CA PRO A 30 -13.72 -5.24 -12.58
C PRO A 30 -13.84 -6.38 -13.60
N HIS A 31 -13.09 -6.29 -14.70
CA HIS A 31 -13.08 -7.29 -15.77
C HIS A 31 -12.46 -8.63 -15.32
N GLY A 32 -11.68 -8.62 -14.27
CA GLY A 32 -11.13 -9.83 -13.65
C GLY A 32 -10.54 -9.58 -12.28
N ILE A 33 -10.49 -10.65 -11.49
CA ILE A 33 -9.85 -10.69 -10.18
C ILE A 33 -8.74 -11.72 -10.26
N ASN A 34 -7.51 -11.33 -9.89
CA ASN A 34 -6.30 -12.12 -10.00
C ASN A 34 -5.67 -12.26 -8.61
N LEU A 35 -5.63 -13.47 -8.09
CA LEU A 35 -4.96 -13.80 -6.84
C LEU A 35 -3.54 -14.29 -7.14
N ILE A 36 -2.56 -13.79 -6.39
CA ILE A 36 -1.19 -14.31 -6.42
C ILE A 36 -0.96 -15.03 -5.10
N HIS A 37 -1.21 -16.32 -5.10
CA HIS A 37 -1.17 -17.15 -3.90
C HIS A 37 0.27 -17.61 -3.63
N SER A 38 0.81 -17.21 -2.49
CA SER A 38 2.07 -17.74 -1.97
C SER A 38 1.77 -19.07 -1.28
N ALA A 39 1.81 -20.16 -2.06
CA ALA A 39 1.44 -21.51 -1.61
C ALA A 39 2.49 -22.10 -0.65
N GLY A 40 2.01 -22.71 0.44
CA GLY A 40 2.80 -23.58 1.32
C GLY A 40 2.86 -25.00 0.78
N ASP A 41 3.36 -25.92 1.60
CA ASP A 41 3.46 -27.35 1.24
C ASP A 41 2.09 -28.04 1.30
N GLU A 42 1.16 -27.53 2.11
CA GLU A 42 -0.19 -28.07 2.26
C GLU A 42 -1.21 -27.20 1.51
N PRO A 43 -2.29 -27.83 0.96
CA PRO A 43 -3.38 -27.10 0.33
C PRO A 43 -4.03 -26.10 1.30
N ASP A 44 -4.38 -24.94 0.78
CA ASP A 44 -5.09 -23.90 1.55
C ASP A 44 -6.61 -24.05 1.32
N GLU A 45 -7.33 -24.43 2.38
CA GLU A 45 -8.79 -24.66 2.33
C GLU A 45 -9.56 -23.44 1.81
N THR A 46 -9.13 -22.24 2.16
CA THR A 46 -9.78 -21.01 1.68
C THR A 46 -9.58 -20.83 0.18
N VAL A 47 -8.39 -21.17 -0.33
CA VAL A 47 -8.10 -21.12 -1.78
C VAL A 47 -8.91 -22.13 -2.54
N GLU A 48 -9.02 -23.39 -2.03
CA GLU A 48 -9.84 -24.42 -2.65
C GLU A 48 -11.33 -24.04 -2.65
N GLN A 49 -11.82 -23.43 -1.58
CA GLN A 49 -13.18 -22.89 -1.54
C GLN A 49 -13.38 -21.80 -2.60
N ILE A 50 -12.40 -20.88 -2.77
CA ILE A 50 -12.48 -19.83 -3.79
C ILE A 50 -12.51 -20.42 -5.20
N LYS A 51 -11.69 -21.45 -5.51
CA LYS A 51 -11.70 -22.13 -6.81
C LYS A 51 -13.09 -22.71 -7.13
N LYS A 52 -13.79 -23.23 -6.11
CA LYS A 52 -15.13 -23.80 -6.25
C LYS A 52 -16.22 -22.74 -6.41
N ASP A 53 -16.21 -21.73 -5.53
CA ASP A 53 -17.30 -20.74 -5.43
C ASP A 53 -17.17 -19.61 -6.45
N PHE A 54 -15.95 -19.33 -6.94
CA PHE A 54 -15.62 -18.25 -7.87
C PHE A 54 -14.70 -18.74 -9.00
N PRO A 55 -15.19 -19.60 -9.92
CA PRO A 55 -14.37 -20.25 -10.96
C PRO A 55 -13.78 -19.27 -11.99
N ASP A 56 -14.28 -18.04 -12.06
CA ASP A 56 -13.77 -16.96 -12.91
C ASP A 56 -12.63 -16.16 -12.27
N VAL A 57 -12.32 -16.36 -10.99
CA VAL A 57 -11.17 -15.76 -10.30
C VAL A 57 -9.89 -16.50 -10.74
N ARG A 58 -8.94 -15.74 -11.28
CA ARG A 58 -7.65 -16.31 -11.70
C ARG A 58 -6.72 -16.45 -10.51
N ILE A 59 -6.10 -17.60 -10.35
CA ILE A 59 -5.15 -17.85 -9.27
C ILE A 59 -3.81 -18.24 -9.89
N MET A 60 -2.80 -17.42 -9.62
CA MET A 60 -1.40 -17.69 -9.92
C MET A 60 -0.71 -18.14 -8.64
N GLU A 61 -0.15 -19.32 -8.63
CA GLU A 61 0.59 -19.83 -7.48
C GLU A 61 2.09 -19.53 -7.62
N ILE A 62 2.71 -19.13 -6.52
CA ILE A 62 4.15 -18.96 -6.36
C ILE A 62 4.57 -19.67 -5.07
N LYS A 63 5.82 -20.11 -4.99
CA LYS A 63 6.36 -20.65 -3.74
C LYS A 63 6.51 -19.54 -2.70
N VAL A 64 6.29 -19.87 -1.42
CA VAL A 64 6.49 -18.90 -0.32
C VAL A 64 7.92 -18.34 -0.29
N SER A 65 8.92 -19.14 -0.72
CA SER A 65 10.32 -18.70 -0.82
C SER A 65 10.56 -17.66 -1.94
N GLU A 66 9.70 -17.62 -2.96
CA GLU A 66 9.81 -16.67 -4.07
C GLU A 66 9.18 -15.31 -3.73
N TYR A 67 8.40 -15.24 -2.65
CA TYR A 67 7.68 -14.02 -2.30
C TYR A 67 8.64 -12.86 -2.04
N ASP A 68 8.34 -11.73 -2.66
CA ASP A 68 8.96 -10.43 -2.46
C ASP A 68 7.90 -9.35 -2.61
N HIS A 69 7.90 -8.33 -1.75
CA HIS A 69 6.84 -7.32 -1.75
C HIS A 69 6.68 -6.61 -3.08
N GLY A 70 7.77 -6.19 -3.69
CA GLY A 70 7.76 -5.48 -4.97
C GLY A 70 7.73 -6.43 -6.17
N ASP A 71 8.61 -7.47 -6.20
CA ASP A 71 8.72 -8.36 -7.36
C ASP A 71 7.45 -9.19 -7.58
N THR A 72 6.82 -9.68 -6.51
CA THR A 72 5.55 -10.41 -6.61
C THR A 72 4.46 -9.57 -7.26
N ARG A 73 4.30 -8.31 -6.82
CA ARG A 73 3.35 -7.36 -7.43
C ARG A 73 3.73 -7.01 -8.87
N ARG A 74 5.02 -6.80 -9.14
CA ARG A 74 5.54 -6.52 -10.48
C ARG A 74 5.24 -7.66 -11.45
N ARG A 75 5.50 -8.91 -11.06
CA ARG A 75 5.19 -10.12 -11.85
C ARG A 75 3.68 -10.24 -12.09
N ALA A 76 2.87 -9.94 -11.07
CA ALA A 76 1.42 -9.96 -11.16
C ALA A 76 0.89 -8.95 -12.20
N VAL A 77 1.33 -7.69 -12.14
CA VAL A 77 0.95 -6.67 -13.13
C VAL A 77 1.39 -7.08 -14.53
N ARG A 78 2.63 -7.56 -14.69
CA ARG A 78 3.16 -7.99 -15.99
C ARG A 78 2.32 -9.11 -16.63
N ASN A 79 1.85 -10.07 -15.83
CA ASN A 79 1.07 -11.22 -16.28
C ASN A 79 -0.44 -10.95 -16.39
N THR A 80 -0.87 -9.74 -16.06
CA THR A 80 -2.29 -9.35 -16.09
C THR A 80 -2.49 -8.18 -17.07
N PRO A 81 -2.82 -8.45 -18.36
CA PRO A 81 -3.08 -7.39 -19.33
C PRO A 81 -4.28 -6.53 -18.90
N CYS A 82 -4.08 -5.21 -18.79
CA CYS A 82 -5.10 -4.25 -18.39
C CYS A 82 -4.70 -2.83 -18.75
N ASP A 83 -5.66 -1.91 -18.76
CA ASP A 83 -5.42 -0.46 -18.86
C ASP A 83 -5.22 0.15 -17.47
N ILE A 84 -6.00 -0.36 -16.49
CA ILE A 84 -5.92 0.01 -15.08
C ILE A 84 -5.88 -1.27 -14.25
N PHE A 85 -4.93 -1.36 -13.32
CA PHE A 85 -4.96 -2.38 -12.29
C PHE A 85 -5.29 -1.75 -10.93
N VAL A 86 -6.03 -2.50 -10.11
CA VAL A 86 -6.31 -2.16 -8.71
C VAL A 86 -5.56 -3.16 -7.84
N MET A 87 -4.47 -2.71 -7.23
CA MET A 87 -3.75 -3.49 -6.23
C MET A 87 -4.53 -3.47 -4.92
N MET A 88 -4.76 -4.65 -4.31
CA MET A 88 -5.42 -4.74 -3.01
C MET A 88 -4.72 -5.77 -2.12
N THR A 89 -4.79 -5.58 -0.79
CA THR A 89 -4.44 -6.64 0.16
C THR A 89 -5.64 -7.54 0.43
N GLN A 90 -5.38 -8.80 0.76
CA GLN A 90 -6.40 -9.85 0.92
C GLN A 90 -7.46 -9.57 2.01
N ASP A 91 -7.23 -8.59 2.87
CA ASP A 91 -8.08 -8.22 4.01
C ASP A 91 -8.64 -6.79 3.93
N ALA A 92 -8.48 -6.13 2.77
CA ALA A 92 -9.02 -4.79 2.51
C ALA A 92 -10.45 -4.87 1.95
N VAL A 93 -11.45 -4.94 2.81
CA VAL A 93 -12.85 -5.14 2.40
C VAL A 93 -13.52 -3.81 2.03
N PRO A 94 -14.12 -3.67 0.82
CA PRO A 94 -14.88 -2.49 0.42
C PRO A 94 -16.00 -2.13 1.40
N VAL A 95 -16.12 -0.85 1.74
CA VAL A 95 -17.22 -0.34 2.59
C VAL A 95 -18.52 -0.22 1.80
N SER A 96 -18.44 0.16 0.52
CA SER A 96 -19.56 0.38 -0.38
C SER A 96 -19.32 -0.28 -1.74
N ASP A 97 -20.38 -0.37 -2.55
CA ASP A 97 -20.32 -1.04 -3.86
C ASP A 97 -19.81 -0.12 -4.99
N ASP A 98 -19.43 1.11 -4.69
CA ASP A 98 -18.89 2.10 -5.62
C ASP A 98 -17.37 2.36 -5.45
N LEU A 99 -16.65 1.47 -4.73
CA LEU A 99 -15.22 1.61 -4.47
C LEU A 99 -14.41 1.68 -5.75
N ILE A 100 -14.60 0.71 -6.66
CA ILE A 100 -13.84 0.63 -7.92
C ILE A 100 -14.14 1.85 -8.80
N GLU A 101 -15.39 2.24 -8.91
CA GLU A 101 -15.79 3.43 -9.67
C GLU A 101 -15.10 4.71 -9.15
N LYS A 102 -15.11 4.93 -7.82
CA LYS A 102 -14.47 6.08 -7.18
C LYS A 102 -12.95 6.13 -7.38
N LEU A 103 -12.29 4.98 -7.41
CA LEU A 103 -10.86 4.90 -7.67
C LEU A 103 -10.52 5.13 -9.14
N VAL A 104 -11.34 4.62 -10.06
CA VAL A 104 -11.05 4.62 -11.49
C VAL A 104 -11.49 5.91 -12.19
N THR A 105 -12.59 6.53 -11.76
CA THR A 105 -13.12 7.75 -12.39
C THR A 105 -12.09 8.88 -12.54
N PRO A 106 -11.27 9.23 -11.54
CA PRO A 106 -10.24 10.26 -11.71
C PRO A 106 -9.17 9.92 -12.74
N LEU A 107 -8.86 8.63 -12.92
CA LEU A 107 -7.92 8.15 -13.94
C LEU A 107 -8.54 8.23 -15.33
N LYS A 108 -9.79 7.76 -15.49
CA LYS A 108 -10.58 7.78 -16.74
C LYS A 108 -10.74 9.18 -17.31
N ASN A 109 -11.27 10.09 -16.52
CA ASN A 109 -11.61 11.43 -16.98
C ASN A 109 -10.42 12.18 -17.57
N ARG A 110 -9.23 11.85 -17.10
CA ARG A 110 -8.00 12.44 -17.61
C ARG A 110 -7.54 11.75 -18.90
N MET A 111 -7.60 10.41 -18.97
CA MET A 111 -7.28 9.66 -20.19
C MET A 111 -8.18 10.09 -21.37
N GLU A 112 -9.47 10.21 -21.13
CA GLU A 112 -10.42 10.65 -22.16
C GLU A 112 -10.13 12.08 -22.66
N LYS A 113 -9.74 13.00 -21.77
CA LYS A 113 -9.33 14.36 -22.13
C LYS A 113 -8.03 14.38 -22.94
N GLU A 114 -7.05 13.56 -22.58
CA GLU A 114 -5.78 13.43 -23.28
C GLU A 114 -5.99 12.93 -24.71
N ILE A 115 -6.81 11.89 -24.90
CA ILE A 115 -7.18 11.35 -26.22
C ILE A 115 -7.98 12.36 -27.06
N ALA A 116 -8.93 13.07 -26.45
CA ALA A 116 -9.76 14.04 -27.12
C ALA A 116 -9.01 15.30 -27.56
N SER A 117 -7.99 15.72 -26.80
CA SER A 117 -7.22 16.93 -27.10
C SER A 117 -6.16 16.76 -28.18
N ASN A 118 -5.60 15.58 -28.34
CA ASN A 118 -4.66 15.26 -29.40
C ASN A 118 -4.45 13.73 -29.51
N PRO A 119 -5.08 13.05 -30.49
CA PRO A 119 -4.91 11.62 -30.71
C PRO A 119 -3.46 11.19 -30.98
N ASP A 120 -2.67 12.09 -31.62
CA ASP A 120 -1.27 11.82 -31.98
C ASP A 120 -0.27 12.18 -30.85
N ALA A 121 -0.72 12.91 -29.82
CA ALA A 121 0.13 13.30 -28.67
C ALA A 121 0.16 12.26 -27.56
N ALA A 122 -0.40 11.08 -27.76
CA ALA A 122 -0.35 10.00 -26.76
C ALA A 122 1.08 9.64 -26.36
N ASP A 123 2.06 9.90 -27.23
CA ASP A 123 3.48 9.65 -27.00
C ASP A 123 4.30 10.88 -26.55
N ASP A 124 3.68 12.10 -26.47
CA ASP A 124 4.40 13.27 -25.97
C ASP A 124 4.31 13.35 -24.44
N PRO A 125 5.44 13.24 -23.72
CA PRO A 125 5.47 13.37 -22.24
C PRO A 125 4.92 14.71 -21.71
N LYS A 126 4.98 15.79 -22.53
CA LYS A 126 4.43 17.11 -22.16
C LYS A 126 2.92 17.13 -22.17
N SER A 127 2.26 16.34 -23.03
CA SER A 127 0.79 16.24 -23.06
C SER A 127 0.22 15.57 -21.81
N ARG A 128 1.00 14.75 -21.13
CA ARG A 128 0.64 14.02 -19.91
C ARG A 128 0.92 14.80 -18.62
N ALA A 129 1.51 16.00 -18.70
CA ALA A 129 1.82 16.82 -17.53
C ALA A 129 0.57 17.05 -16.66
N GLY A 130 0.66 16.65 -15.39
CA GLY A 130 -0.46 16.72 -14.44
C GLY A 130 -1.48 15.59 -14.53
N ALA A 131 -1.27 14.55 -15.36
CA ALA A 131 -2.08 13.32 -15.32
C ALA A 131 -1.94 12.61 -13.97
N ILE A 132 -2.99 11.88 -13.58
CA ILE A 132 -2.99 11.10 -12.34
C ILE A 132 -2.48 9.68 -12.64
N ALA A 133 -1.37 9.29 -12.02
CA ALA A 133 -0.79 7.94 -12.16
C ALA A 133 -1.55 6.90 -11.34
N CYS A 134 -1.90 7.26 -10.09
CA CYS A 134 -2.61 6.35 -9.21
C CYS A 134 -3.56 7.06 -8.25
N VAL A 135 -4.56 6.29 -7.79
CA VAL A 135 -5.59 6.73 -6.84
C VAL A 135 -5.70 5.69 -5.72
N TYR A 136 -5.43 6.07 -4.48
CA TYR A 136 -5.52 5.15 -3.35
C TYR A 136 -6.66 5.49 -2.39
N ALA A 137 -7.22 4.43 -1.80
CA ALA A 137 -8.40 4.48 -0.96
C ALA A 137 -8.13 4.95 0.48
N ARG A 138 -9.17 5.44 1.14
CA ARG A 138 -9.22 5.67 2.58
C ARG A 138 -9.34 4.35 3.32
N GLN A 139 -8.39 4.06 4.21
CA GLN A 139 -8.46 2.91 5.10
C GLN A 139 -9.22 3.27 6.37
N MET A 140 -10.28 2.52 6.63
CA MET A 140 -11.13 2.68 7.81
C MET A 140 -10.80 1.61 8.85
N PRO A 141 -10.86 1.94 10.15
CA PRO A 141 -10.76 0.94 11.19
C PRO A 141 -12.01 0.03 11.18
N GLY A 142 -11.83 -1.25 11.45
CA GLY A 142 -12.92 -2.19 11.68
C GLY A 142 -13.57 -2.02 13.07
N THR A 143 -14.69 -2.70 13.31
CA THR A 143 -15.41 -2.66 14.59
C THR A 143 -14.55 -3.11 15.78
N GLY A 144 -13.67 -4.11 15.58
CA GLY A 144 -12.73 -4.63 16.59
C GLY A 144 -11.39 -3.88 16.69
N SER A 145 -11.25 -2.72 16.04
CA SER A 145 -9.99 -1.96 16.08
C SER A 145 -9.74 -1.33 17.44
N SER A 146 -8.50 -1.44 17.90
CA SER A 146 -8.03 -0.80 19.13
C SER A 146 -8.13 0.73 19.04
N PRO A 147 -8.20 1.44 20.16
CA PRO A 147 -8.17 2.90 20.18
C PRO A 147 -6.93 3.47 19.47
N TYR A 148 -5.78 2.81 19.57
CA TYR A 148 -4.52 3.25 18.95
C TYR A 148 -4.53 3.09 17.43
N GLU A 149 -5.14 2.03 16.92
CA GLU A 149 -5.34 1.83 15.49
C GLU A 149 -6.31 2.89 14.92
N LYS A 150 -7.40 3.18 15.64
CA LYS A 150 -8.34 4.26 15.26
C LYS A 150 -7.64 5.61 15.15
N LEU A 151 -6.75 5.96 16.11
CA LEU A 151 -5.96 7.18 16.06
C LEU A 151 -5.03 7.23 14.83
N ALA A 152 -4.36 6.11 14.52
CA ALA A 152 -3.48 6.02 13.37
C ALA A 152 -4.24 6.21 12.04
N ARG A 153 -5.43 5.61 11.90
CA ARG A 153 -6.29 5.79 10.70
C ARG A 153 -6.77 7.23 10.56
N LEU A 154 -7.24 7.85 11.64
CA LEU A 154 -7.66 9.24 11.63
C LEU A 154 -6.53 10.21 11.23
N HIS A 155 -5.31 9.93 11.67
CA HIS A 155 -4.16 10.78 11.33
C HIS A 155 -3.72 10.63 9.87
N ASN A 156 -3.68 9.39 9.36
CA ASN A 156 -3.14 9.10 8.03
C ASN A 156 -4.15 9.32 6.90
N TYR A 157 -5.46 9.24 7.20
CA TYR A 157 -6.53 9.24 6.21
C TYR A 157 -7.58 10.30 6.54
N SER A 158 -7.37 11.52 6.01
CA SER A 158 -8.29 12.65 6.18
C SER A 158 -9.66 12.40 5.53
N GLU A 159 -10.62 13.30 5.80
CA GLU A 159 -11.95 13.27 5.15
C GLU A 159 -11.97 13.97 3.80
N LEU A 160 -10.90 14.64 3.44
CA LEU A 160 -10.78 15.40 2.19
C LEU A 160 -9.84 14.70 1.22
N SER A 161 -10.31 14.46 0.00
CA SER A 161 -9.50 13.96 -1.10
C SER A 161 -8.46 14.99 -1.52
N LYS A 162 -7.29 14.52 -1.96
CA LYS A 162 -6.21 15.39 -2.43
C LYS A 162 -5.39 14.72 -3.52
N THR A 163 -5.14 15.45 -4.62
CA THR A 163 -4.12 15.08 -5.60
C THR A 163 -2.82 15.80 -5.23
N LYS A 164 -1.71 15.09 -5.26
CA LYS A 164 -0.38 15.53 -4.86
C LYS A 164 0.55 15.43 -6.05
N TYR A 165 1.42 16.41 -6.21
CA TYR A 165 2.40 16.53 -7.28
C TYR A 165 3.82 16.73 -6.72
N LYS A 166 4.84 16.75 -7.57
CA LYS A 166 6.24 16.96 -7.18
C LYS A 166 6.44 18.22 -6.34
N SER A 167 5.74 19.31 -6.69
CA SER A 167 5.78 20.58 -5.95
C SER A 167 5.27 20.51 -4.50
N ASP A 168 4.48 19.48 -4.17
CA ASP A 168 4.00 19.25 -2.81
C ASP A 168 5.07 18.65 -1.88
N ILE A 169 6.19 18.12 -2.42
CA ILE A 169 7.22 17.42 -1.63
C ILE A 169 7.85 18.39 -0.63
N GLU A 170 8.18 19.61 -1.04
CA GLU A 170 8.76 20.63 -0.16
C GLU A 170 7.87 20.93 1.05
N LYS A 171 6.54 21.01 0.83
CA LYS A 171 5.57 21.38 1.89
C LYS A 171 5.11 20.21 2.74
N MET A 172 4.95 19.04 2.11
CA MET A 172 4.34 17.87 2.73
C MET A 172 5.36 16.77 3.14
N GLY A 173 6.62 16.90 2.70
CA GLY A 173 7.63 15.88 2.94
C GLY A 173 7.18 14.51 2.43
N ILE A 174 7.41 13.49 3.22
CA ILE A 174 7.07 12.10 2.88
C ILE A 174 5.58 11.88 2.56
N LYS A 175 4.69 12.72 3.08
CA LYS A 175 3.24 12.63 2.78
C LYS A 175 2.89 12.99 1.33
N ALA A 176 3.76 13.69 0.61
CA ALA A 176 3.52 14.01 -0.80
C ALA A 176 3.42 12.74 -1.65
N PHE A 177 4.30 11.78 -1.43
CA PHE A 177 4.30 10.49 -2.14
C PHE A 177 3.79 9.31 -1.30
N PHE A 178 3.16 9.59 -0.15
CA PHE A 178 2.44 8.56 0.58
C PHE A 178 1.35 7.97 -0.30
N CYS A 179 1.43 6.67 -0.52
CA CYS A 179 0.49 5.83 -1.25
C CYS A 179 0.29 4.53 -0.48
N SER A 180 -0.70 3.73 -0.81
CA SER A 180 -0.89 2.45 -0.14
C SER A 180 -1.55 1.43 -1.04
N ASP A 181 -0.82 0.37 -1.34
CA ASP A 181 -1.27 -0.80 -2.09
C ASP A 181 -2.29 -1.68 -1.33
N VAL A 182 -2.68 -1.25 -0.14
CA VAL A 182 -3.85 -1.84 0.55
C VAL A 182 -5.09 -1.74 -0.34
N CYS A 183 -5.25 -0.63 -1.06
CA CYS A 183 -6.22 -0.49 -2.13
C CYS A 183 -5.84 0.73 -2.99
N CYS A 184 -5.26 0.49 -4.17
CA CYS A 184 -4.74 1.52 -5.06
C CYS A 184 -4.99 1.15 -6.52
N ALA A 185 -5.69 2.01 -7.26
CA ALA A 185 -5.83 1.92 -8.71
C ALA A 185 -4.69 2.66 -9.41
N CYS A 186 -4.04 2.04 -10.37
CA CYS A 186 -2.94 2.63 -11.14
C CYS A 186 -3.18 2.51 -12.65
N ARG A 187 -2.81 3.54 -13.39
CA ARG A 187 -2.68 3.49 -14.85
C ARG A 187 -1.47 2.64 -15.23
N ARG A 188 -1.70 1.63 -16.07
CA ARG A 188 -0.64 0.71 -16.45
C ARG A 188 0.45 1.36 -17.30
N ASP A 189 0.08 2.21 -18.24
CA ASP A 189 1.02 2.93 -19.10
C ASP A 189 2.02 3.76 -18.30
N ILE A 190 1.54 4.56 -17.35
CA ILE A 190 2.39 5.37 -16.44
C ILE A 190 3.21 4.49 -15.49
N TYR A 191 2.63 3.39 -15.01
CA TYR A 191 3.33 2.42 -14.18
C TYR A 191 4.52 1.78 -14.90
N GLU A 192 4.35 1.43 -16.17
CA GLU A 192 5.41 0.85 -17.01
C GLU A 192 6.49 1.89 -17.34
N GLU A 193 6.11 3.13 -17.66
CA GLU A 193 7.04 4.26 -17.85
C GLU A 193 7.90 4.52 -16.62
N ALA A 194 7.31 4.45 -15.41
CA ALA A 194 8.03 4.58 -14.15
C ALA A 194 8.95 3.38 -13.83
N GLY A 195 8.97 2.35 -14.67
CA GLY A 195 9.74 1.14 -14.49
C GLY A 195 9.14 0.10 -13.55
N GLY A 196 7.90 0.32 -13.09
CA GLY A 196 7.15 -0.59 -12.23
C GLY A 196 7.67 -0.70 -10.80
N PHE A 197 7.07 -1.59 -10.02
CA PHE A 197 7.52 -1.85 -8.64
C PHE A 197 8.96 -2.32 -8.60
N ILE A 198 9.70 -1.86 -7.59
CA ILE A 198 11.08 -2.25 -7.36
C ILE A 198 11.16 -3.71 -6.90
N LYS A 199 12.24 -4.39 -7.26
CA LYS A 199 12.57 -5.74 -6.79
C LYS A 199 13.40 -5.67 -5.50
N ASN A 200 13.42 -6.78 -4.77
CA ASN A 200 14.25 -6.94 -3.58
C ASN A 200 14.01 -5.84 -2.53
N THR A 201 12.74 -5.54 -2.25
CA THR A 201 12.38 -4.59 -1.21
C THR A 201 11.66 -5.28 -0.06
N ILE A 202 12.04 -4.91 1.16
CA ILE A 202 11.41 -5.44 2.39
C ILE A 202 10.11 -4.70 2.71
N PHE A 203 9.96 -3.45 2.23
CA PHE A 203 8.82 -2.56 2.52
C PHE A 203 8.79 -1.38 1.54
N ASN A 204 7.71 -0.55 1.55
CA ASN A 204 7.57 0.74 0.86
C ASN A 204 7.57 0.67 -0.69
N GLU A 205 7.30 -0.48 -1.30
CA GLU A 205 7.20 -0.60 -2.76
C GLU A 205 6.20 0.40 -3.36
N ASP A 206 5.11 0.66 -2.64
CA ASP A 206 4.05 1.60 -2.99
C ASP A 206 4.50 3.07 -2.93
N MET A 207 5.27 3.43 -1.90
CA MET A 207 5.81 4.79 -1.77
C MET A 207 6.95 5.05 -2.75
N ILE A 208 7.78 4.05 -3.02
CA ILE A 208 8.89 4.16 -3.97
C ILE A 208 8.36 4.42 -5.39
N ILE A 209 7.35 3.67 -5.83
CA ILE A 209 6.74 3.91 -7.16
C ILE A 209 5.98 5.24 -7.19
N ALA A 210 5.28 5.61 -6.11
CA ALA A 210 4.58 6.89 -6.02
C ALA A 210 5.54 8.09 -6.11
N ARG A 211 6.75 8.01 -5.51
CA ARG A 211 7.79 9.04 -5.67
C ARG A 211 8.22 9.17 -7.13
N LYS A 212 8.43 8.06 -7.82
CA LYS A 212 8.78 8.06 -9.25
C LYS A 212 7.68 8.69 -10.11
N PHE A 213 6.41 8.43 -9.82
CA PHE A 213 5.30 9.11 -10.51
C PHE A 213 5.38 10.64 -10.36
N LEU A 214 5.63 11.13 -9.14
CA LEU A 214 5.79 12.57 -8.91
C LEU A 214 7.00 13.15 -9.65
N GLU A 215 8.11 12.43 -9.71
CA GLU A 215 9.33 12.85 -10.41
C GLU A 215 9.15 12.93 -11.93
N LEU A 216 8.33 12.04 -12.49
CA LEU A 216 7.91 12.08 -13.89
C LEU A 216 6.84 13.14 -14.19
N GLY A 217 6.38 13.91 -13.18
CA GLY A 217 5.40 14.98 -13.32
C GLY A 217 3.94 14.53 -13.17
N TYR A 218 3.71 13.25 -12.83
CA TYR A 218 2.37 12.71 -12.61
C TYR A 218 1.85 12.98 -11.20
N GLY A 219 0.51 12.96 -11.05
CA GLY A 219 -0.15 13.12 -9.76
C GLY A 219 -0.38 11.78 -9.04
N VAL A 220 -0.31 11.82 -7.72
CA VAL A 220 -0.75 10.74 -6.82
C VAL A 220 -1.97 11.24 -6.04
N ARG A 221 -3.13 10.58 -6.24
CA ARG A 221 -4.39 11.02 -5.65
C ARG A 221 -4.80 10.14 -4.46
N TYR A 222 -5.11 10.79 -3.36
CA TYR A 222 -5.86 10.22 -2.26
C TYR A 222 -7.36 10.47 -2.48
N GLU A 223 -8.18 9.41 -2.46
CA GLU A 223 -9.63 9.52 -2.61
C GLU A 223 -10.34 9.15 -1.30
N ALA A 224 -10.79 10.16 -0.58
CA ALA A 224 -11.39 10.00 0.76
C ALA A 224 -12.76 9.31 0.73
N THR A 225 -13.46 9.34 -0.40
CA THR A 225 -14.78 8.72 -0.57
C THR A 225 -14.69 7.24 -0.92
N ALA A 226 -13.57 6.80 -1.53
CA ALA A 226 -13.25 5.39 -1.77
C ALA A 226 -12.75 4.75 -0.47
N LYS A 227 -13.56 3.90 0.17
CA LYS A 227 -13.27 3.41 1.53
C LYS A 227 -13.15 1.89 1.57
N VAL A 228 -12.12 1.41 2.29
CA VAL A 228 -11.95 0.00 2.64
C VAL A 228 -11.78 -0.16 4.15
N ILE A 229 -12.34 -1.24 4.72
CA ILE A 229 -12.04 -1.65 6.10
C ILE A 229 -10.73 -2.42 6.05
N HIS A 230 -9.71 -1.89 6.69
CA HIS A 230 -8.40 -2.56 6.84
C HIS A 230 -7.78 -2.12 8.16
N ALA A 231 -7.60 -3.05 9.08
CA ALA A 231 -7.09 -2.74 10.41
C ALA A 231 -6.36 -3.94 11.02
N HIS A 232 -5.29 -3.63 11.74
CA HIS A 232 -4.49 -4.60 12.47
C HIS A 232 -4.25 -4.13 13.89
N ASN A 233 -4.62 -4.93 14.87
CA ASN A 233 -4.35 -4.65 16.28
C ASN A 233 -2.95 -5.15 16.66
N TYR A 234 -1.91 -4.46 16.19
CA TYR A 234 -0.53 -4.83 16.49
C TYR A 234 -0.18 -4.56 17.96
N THR A 235 0.52 -5.51 18.59
CA THR A 235 1.21 -5.30 19.87
C THR A 235 2.37 -4.32 19.69
N ALA A 236 2.90 -3.78 20.80
CA ALA A 236 4.06 -2.88 20.75
C ALA A 236 5.28 -3.54 20.07
N MET A 237 5.52 -4.83 20.30
CA MET A 237 6.63 -5.57 19.68
C MET A 237 6.40 -5.80 18.18
N GLN A 238 5.17 -6.07 17.77
CA GLN A 238 4.84 -6.17 16.32
C GLN A 238 5.00 -4.81 15.62
N GLN A 239 4.62 -3.71 16.30
CA GLN A 239 4.88 -2.34 15.82
C GLN A 239 6.38 -2.05 15.70
N PHE A 240 7.18 -2.47 16.70
CA PHE A 240 8.64 -2.35 16.66
C PHE A 240 9.21 -3.04 15.41
N ARG A 241 8.90 -4.33 15.23
CA ARG A 241 9.43 -5.12 14.11
C ARG A 241 9.04 -4.55 12.75
N ARG A 242 7.78 -4.15 12.61
CA ARG A 242 7.26 -3.56 11.37
C ARG A 242 7.95 -2.22 11.06
N ASN A 243 8.19 -1.39 12.08
CA ASN A 243 8.88 -0.12 11.90
C ASN A 243 10.40 -0.31 11.73
N PHE A 244 10.98 -1.39 12.24
CA PHE A 244 12.35 -1.78 11.91
C PHE A 244 12.48 -2.05 10.41
N ASP A 245 11.62 -2.87 9.83
CA ASP A 245 11.63 -3.17 8.39
C ASP A 245 11.35 -1.90 7.53
N LEU A 246 10.47 -1.01 8.00
CA LEU A 246 10.24 0.30 7.39
C LEU A 246 11.53 1.14 7.36
N GLY A 247 12.23 1.21 8.49
CA GLY A 247 13.50 1.92 8.60
C GLY A 247 14.59 1.34 7.70
N VAL A 248 14.70 0.00 7.65
CA VAL A 248 15.60 -0.71 6.72
C VAL A 248 15.31 -0.34 5.28
N SER A 249 14.04 -0.43 4.86
CA SER A 249 13.64 -0.07 3.50
C SER A 249 14.02 1.36 3.13
N GLN A 250 13.78 2.32 4.03
CA GLN A 250 14.17 3.71 3.78
C GLN A 250 15.69 3.93 3.78
N ALA A 251 16.46 3.13 4.52
CA ALA A 251 17.92 3.20 4.49
C ALA A 251 18.50 2.61 3.20
N MET A 252 17.85 1.58 2.64
CA MET A 252 18.23 0.96 1.37
C MET A 252 17.90 1.82 0.14
N HIS A 253 16.97 2.77 0.28
CA HIS A 253 16.50 3.63 -0.81
C HIS A 253 16.69 5.12 -0.51
N PRO A 254 17.96 5.58 -0.33
CA PRO A 254 18.26 6.98 -0.05
C PRO A 254 17.83 7.91 -1.18
N GLU A 255 17.81 7.46 -2.43
CA GLU A 255 17.34 8.20 -3.60
C GLU A 255 15.87 8.62 -3.50
N VAL A 256 15.08 7.94 -2.66
CA VAL A 256 13.64 8.21 -2.44
C VAL A 256 13.40 8.97 -1.13
N PHE A 257 14.20 8.68 -0.09
CA PHE A 257 13.86 9.09 1.28
C PHE A 257 14.87 10.02 1.95
N ALA A 258 16.03 10.34 1.31
CA ALA A 258 17.07 11.14 1.96
C ALA A 258 16.67 12.62 2.17
N ASP A 259 15.85 13.16 1.28
CA ASP A 259 15.41 14.56 1.28
C ASP A 259 14.15 14.83 2.13
N VAL A 260 13.59 13.79 2.78
CA VAL A 260 12.37 13.91 3.57
C VAL A 260 12.50 13.26 4.94
N SER A 261 11.80 13.80 5.95
CA SER A 261 11.82 13.27 7.31
C SER A 261 10.51 12.55 7.65
N SER A 262 10.61 11.26 7.97
CA SER A 262 9.50 10.50 8.55
C SER A 262 9.27 10.82 10.03
N GLU A 263 10.31 11.29 10.74
CA GLU A 263 10.23 11.57 12.18
C GLU A 263 9.37 12.80 12.48
N SER A 264 9.41 13.83 11.63
CA SER A 264 8.57 15.01 11.79
C SER A 264 7.08 14.68 11.72
N GLU A 265 6.69 13.80 10.81
CA GLU A 265 5.30 13.31 10.71
C GLU A 265 4.92 12.41 11.88
N GLY A 266 5.83 11.58 12.36
CA GLY A 266 5.65 10.80 13.59
C GLY A 266 5.38 11.70 14.80
N MET A 267 6.12 12.79 14.95
CA MET A 267 5.92 13.73 16.06
C MET A 267 4.57 14.46 15.97
N LYS A 268 4.14 14.88 14.77
CA LYS A 268 2.80 15.45 14.55
C LYS A 268 1.70 14.45 14.93
N PHE A 269 1.88 13.17 14.59
CA PHE A 269 0.97 12.10 14.99
C PHE A 269 0.85 11.97 16.51
N VAL A 270 1.99 11.91 17.21
CA VAL A 270 2.02 11.75 18.67
C VAL A 270 1.34 12.92 19.37
N THR A 271 1.77 14.14 19.06
CA THR A 271 1.24 15.36 19.70
C THR A 271 -0.24 15.58 19.39
N GLY A 272 -0.67 15.37 18.15
CA GLY A 272 -2.07 15.47 17.73
C GLY A 272 -2.96 14.43 18.40
N SER A 273 -2.48 13.18 18.50
CA SER A 273 -3.21 12.10 19.15
C SER A 273 -3.36 12.32 20.66
N ILE A 274 -2.32 12.77 21.35
CA ILE A 274 -2.38 13.11 22.79
C ILE A 274 -3.43 14.22 23.02
N LYS A 275 -3.37 15.30 22.24
CA LYS A 275 -4.37 16.40 22.32
C LYS A 275 -5.79 15.88 22.11
N LEU A 276 -6.01 14.99 21.16
CA LEU A 276 -7.31 14.40 20.88
C LEU A 276 -7.80 13.51 22.04
N LEU A 277 -6.91 12.68 22.62
CA LEU A 277 -7.23 11.84 23.78
C LEU A 277 -7.61 12.68 25.00
N MET A 278 -6.86 13.75 25.27
CA MET A 278 -7.19 14.70 26.34
C MET A 278 -8.57 15.38 26.12
N LYS A 279 -8.81 15.87 24.89
CA LYS A 279 -10.10 16.49 24.54
C LYS A 279 -11.30 15.55 24.71
N LYS A 280 -11.08 14.23 24.48
CA LYS A 280 -12.12 13.19 24.61
C LYS A 280 -12.24 12.62 26.04
N GLY A 281 -11.45 13.11 27.01
CA GLY A 281 -11.41 12.57 28.37
C GLY A 281 -10.79 11.16 28.47
N ALA A 282 -10.13 10.69 27.42
CA ALA A 282 -9.57 9.34 27.33
C ALA A 282 -8.09 9.29 27.80
N VAL A 283 -7.76 10.02 28.88
CA VAL A 283 -6.38 10.21 29.36
C VAL A 283 -5.71 8.91 29.81
N LEU A 284 -6.46 7.93 30.27
CA LEU A 284 -5.96 6.61 30.67
C LEU A 284 -5.34 5.82 29.51
N LEU A 285 -5.67 6.16 28.25
CA LEU A 285 -5.08 5.54 27.07
C LEU A 285 -3.70 6.12 26.70
N ILE A 286 -3.32 7.29 27.24
CA ILE A 286 -2.07 8.00 26.89
C ILE A 286 -0.82 7.17 27.20
N PRO A 287 -0.66 6.54 28.38
CA PRO A 287 0.55 5.76 28.65
C PRO A 287 0.76 4.60 27.66
N GLY A 288 -0.29 3.84 27.36
CA GLY A 288 -0.23 2.75 26.40
C GLY A 288 0.02 3.25 24.98
N PHE A 289 -0.56 4.40 24.58
CA PHE A 289 -0.30 5.03 23.31
C PHE A 289 1.16 5.48 23.15
N VAL A 290 1.71 6.15 24.17
CA VAL A 290 3.11 6.60 24.20
C VAL A 290 4.05 5.39 24.13
N ASN A 291 3.78 4.33 24.88
CA ASN A 291 4.56 3.08 24.81
C ASN A 291 4.58 2.52 23.37
N GLN A 292 3.44 2.42 22.70
CA GLN A 292 3.41 1.97 21.30
C GLN A 292 4.20 2.89 20.36
N CYS A 293 4.11 4.20 20.54
CA CYS A 293 4.86 5.17 19.74
C CYS A 293 6.38 5.07 20.00
N ALA A 294 6.79 4.82 21.24
CA ALA A 294 8.20 4.59 21.59
C ALA A 294 8.74 3.35 20.87
N PHE A 295 8.02 2.22 20.90
CA PHE A 295 8.42 1.00 20.19
C PHE A 295 8.54 1.22 18.68
N LYS A 296 7.61 1.96 18.07
CA LYS A 296 7.68 2.36 16.64
C LYS A 296 8.96 3.15 16.36
N LEU A 297 9.23 4.18 17.17
CA LEU A 297 10.40 5.06 16.97
C LEU A 297 11.72 4.30 17.15
N ILE A 298 11.83 3.48 18.19
CA ILE A 298 13.04 2.68 18.45
C ILE A 298 13.26 1.70 17.29
N GLY A 299 12.22 0.96 16.88
CA GLY A 299 12.30 0.06 15.74
C GLY A 299 12.76 0.78 14.49
N TYR A 300 12.13 1.90 14.15
CA TYR A 300 12.48 2.73 12.99
C TYR A 300 13.93 3.20 13.01
N LYS A 301 14.40 3.75 14.14
CA LYS A 301 15.79 4.24 14.26
C LYS A 301 16.81 3.12 14.15
N LEU A 302 16.54 1.96 14.75
CA LEU A 302 17.41 0.78 14.59
C LEU A 302 17.40 0.30 13.14
N GLY A 303 16.25 0.26 12.49
CA GLY A 303 16.13 -0.09 11.07
C GLY A 303 16.90 0.86 10.15
N ARG A 304 16.81 2.17 10.38
CA ARG A 304 17.60 3.17 9.63
C ARG A 304 19.11 2.96 9.75
N ASN A 305 19.57 2.33 10.84
CA ASN A 305 20.97 2.04 11.13
C ASN A 305 21.31 0.54 11.05
N TYR A 306 20.51 -0.25 10.33
CA TYR A 306 20.62 -1.71 10.27
C TYR A 306 22.03 -2.19 9.90
N ALA A 307 22.72 -1.49 9.00
CA ALA A 307 24.06 -1.85 8.55
C ALA A 307 25.12 -1.83 9.66
N LYS A 308 24.84 -1.15 10.80
CA LYS A 308 25.72 -1.12 11.98
C LYS A 308 25.37 -2.23 12.99
N LEU A 309 24.29 -2.98 12.76
CA LEU A 309 23.83 -4.01 13.70
C LEU A 309 24.44 -5.38 13.35
N PRO A 310 24.82 -6.17 14.33
CA PRO A 310 25.11 -7.58 14.13
C PRO A 310 23.89 -8.30 13.55
N GLU A 311 24.15 -9.27 12.68
CA GLU A 311 23.10 -10.02 11.99
C GLU A 311 22.08 -10.67 12.91
N CYS A 312 22.51 -11.21 14.05
CA CYS A 312 21.61 -11.82 15.03
C CYS A 312 20.53 -10.84 15.54
N PHE A 313 20.86 -9.55 15.65
CA PHE A 313 19.88 -8.52 16.00
C PHE A 313 18.94 -8.20 14.84
N ILE A 314 19.45 -8.14 13.61
CA ILE A 314 18.61 -7.95 12.41
C ILE A 314 17.56 -9.07 12.36
N MET A 315 17.97 -10.33 12.48
CA MET A 315 17.08 -11.49 12.45
C MET A 315 16.08 -11.55 13.62
N LYS A 316 16.41 -10.93 14.75
CA LYS A 316 15.52 -10.81 15.91
C LYS A 316 14.49 -9.66 15.75
N PHE A 317 14.91 -8.57 15.11
CA PHE A 317 14.14 -7.33 15.02
C PHE A 317 13.23 -7.29 13.79
N THR A 318 13.58 -7.94 12.69
CA THR A 318 12.74 -7.97 11.48
C THR A 318 11.43 -8.74 11.70
N ALA A 319 10.36 -8.28 11.04
CA ALA A 319 9.14 -9.05 10.85
C ALA A 319 9.27 -10.02 9.66
N ASN A 320 10.18 -9.73 8.71
CA ASN A 320 10.34 -10.49 7.46
C ASN A 320 11.71 -11.20 7.41
N LYS A 321 11.87 -12.29 8.19
CA LYS A 321 13.10 -13.09 8.19
C LYS A 321 13.43 -13.69 6.82
N LYS A 322 12.42 -14.06 6.04
CA LYS A 322 12.61 -14.68 4.71
C LYS A 322 13.30 -13.74 3.74
N TYR A 323 13.00 -12.45 3.79
CA TYR A 323 13.69 -11.44 2.99
C TYR A 323 15.21 -11.48 3.20
N TRP A 324 15.65 -11.53 4.47
CA TRP A 324 17.07 -11.55 4.82
C TRP A 324 17.78 -12.86 4.43
N LEU A 325 17.09 -13.99 4.53
CA LEU A 325 17.62 -15.28 4.07
C LEU A 325 17.81 -15.28 2.56
N LYS A 326 16.81 -14.82 1.81
CA LYS A 326 16.89 -14.70 0.34
C LYS A 326 17.98 -13.73 -0.11
N LEU A 327 18.16 -12.61 0.59
CA LEU A 327 19.21 -11.64 0.27
C LEU A 327 20.62 -12.25 0.41
N LYS A 328 20.81 -13.16 1.36
CA LYS A 328 22.09 -13.90 1.54
C LYS A 328 22.36 -14.92 0.44
N GLU A 329 21.33 -15.59 -0.05
CA GLU A 329 21.48 -16.57 -1.12
C GLU A 329 21.78 -15.92 -2.48
N SER A 330 21.54 -14.61 -2.60
CA SER A 330 21.74 -13.83 -3.83
C SER A 330 23.07 -13.10 -3.88
N ASN A 331 23.81 -13.03 -2.75
CA ASN A 331 25.16 -12.46 -2.62
C ASN A 331 26.20 -13.57 -2.49
#